data_e1b802aa3f3de9d038c19ee89cc7bb2f
#
_entry.id   e1b802aa3f3de9d038c19ee89cc7bb2f
#
_cell.length_a   1.000
_cell.length_b   1.000
_cell.length_c   1.000
_cell.angle_alpha   90.00
_cell.angle_beta   90.00
_cell.angle_gamma   90.00
#
_symmetry.space_group_name_H-M   'P 1'
#
loop_
_entity.id
_entity.type
_entity.pdbx_description
1 polymer ?
#
loop_
_entity_poly.entity_id
_entity_poly.type
_entity_poly.pdbx_seq_one_letter_code
_entity_poly.pdbx_strand_id
1 'polypeptide(L)'
;GKTASQATSLIVNRRTKFPSSSYAVMDGNYKYQYDRYNSVYRYVPFNGDIAGVCAASDNINPFVSPAGFTRGNIRNVYGMALETSRANRDDLYTNGINPIITPTGGGKVLLGDKTLLSRPSAFDRINVRRLFIILEKAIANAVQFSMFEFNDAVTRGNFVAQVEPFLRDVRASRGITDFRIICDTTNNPPSVIDRNEFRGDIFIKPNRSINFISLNFVAVASGVEFNEVVNAV
;
A
#
# COMPACT_ATOMS: atom_id res chain seq x y z
N GLY A 1 28.68 19.72 6.44
CA GLY A 1 27.40 18.99 6.36
C GLY A 1 27.62 17.50 6.39
N LYS A 2 26.59 16.70 6.71
CA LYS A 2 26.68 15.24 6.72
C LYS A 2 26.65 14.70 5.29
N THR A 3 27.37 13.61 5.04
CA THR A 3 27.28 12.88 3.76
C THR A 3 25.92 12.21 3.63
N ALA A 4 25.51 11.85 2.40
CA ALA A 4 24.27 11.14 2.15
C ALA A 4 24.18 9.80 2.93
N SER A 5 25.30 9.06 3.03
CA SER A 5 25.37 7.83 3.81
C SER A 5 25.19 8.06 5.30
N GLN A 6 25.83 9.08 5.87
CA GLN A 6 25.65 9.44 7.29
C GLN A 6 24.20 9.87 7.59
N ALA A 7 23.58 10.62 6.69
CA ALA A 7 22.18 11.02 6.81
C ALA A 7 21.26 9.80 6.75
N THR A 8 21.49 8.87 5.81
CA THR A 8 20.75 7.61 5.72
C THR A 8 20.83 6.79 7.00
N SER A 9 22.05 6.63 7.57
CA SER A 9 22.23 5.89 8.84
C SER A 9 21.48 6.54 10.00
N LEU A 10 21.44 7.87 10.06
CA LEU A 10 20.66 8.60 11.08
C LEU A 10 19.15 8.38 10.92
N ILE A 11 18.64 8.36 9.69
CA ILE A 11 17.23 8.14 9.41
C ILE A 11 16.85 6.72 9.82
N VAL A 12 17.66 5.72 9.45
CA VAL A 12 17.47 4.32 9.85
C VAL A 12 17.51 4.18 11.37
N ASN A 13 18.46 4.83 12.04
CA ASN A 13 18.54 4.82 13.50
C ASN A 13 17.33 5.50 14.16
N ARG A 14 16.77 6.54 13.52
CA ARG A 14 15.53 7.16 13.97
C ARG A 14 14.34 6.22 13.83
N ARG A 15 14.30 5.42 12.75
CA ARG A 15 13.23 4.43 12.49
C ARG A 15 13.09 3.42 13.64
N THR A 16 14.19 2.97 14.24
CA THR A 16 14.16 2.00 15.35
C THR A 16 13.44 2.51 16.60
N LYS A 17 13.27 3.83 16.73
CA LYS A 17 12.58 4.47 17.87
C LYS A 17 11.05 4.51 17.70
N PHE A 18 10.54 4.23 16.51
CA PHE A 18 9.10 4.18 16.25
C PHE A 18 8.56 2.75 16.41
N PRO A 19 7.36 2.60 16.98
CA PRO A 19 6.74 1.29 17.10
C PRO A 19 6.41 0.70 15.72
N SER A 20 6.35 -0.63 15.67
CA SER A 20 5.89 -1.34 14.49
C SER A 20 4.39 -1.12 14.30
N SER A 21 3.98 -0.57 13.16
CA SER A 21 2.58 -0.29 12.85
C SER A 21 2.33 -0.35 11.35
N SER A 22 1.23 -0.98 10.96
CA SER A 22 0.76 -0.96 9.57
C SER A 22 -0.04 0.31 9.22
N TYR A 23 -0.39 1.12 10.21
CA TYR A 23 -1.16 2.36 10.03
C TYR A 23 -0.27 3.60 9.87
N ALA A 24 1.05 3.45 9.97
CA ALA A 24 2.00 4.53 9.82
C ALA A 24 2.93 4.29 8.63
N VAL A 25 3.36 5.37 8.00
CA VAL A 25 4.28 5.41 6.87
C VAL A 25 5.39 6.38 7.20
N MET A 26 6.64 6.05 6.84
CA MET A 26 7.79 6.92 7.04
C MET A 26 8.45 7.21 5.70
N ASP A 27 8.69 8.48 5.45
CA ASP A 27 9.68 8.98 4.50
C ASP A 27 10.84 9.59 5.27
N GLY A 28 12.00 9.66 4.66
CA GLY A 28 13.21 10.11 5.36
C GLY A 28 13.78 11.42 4.82
N ASN A 29 12.97 12.27 4.18
CA ASN A 29 13.51 13.41 3.46
C ASN A 29 12.70 14.69 3.65
N TYR A 30 13.31 15.82 3.22
CA TYR A 30 12.70 17.14 3.18
C TYR A 30 12.84 17.70 1.78
N LYS A 31 11.78 18.38 1.30
CA LYS A 31 11.81 19.17 0.06
C LYS A 31 12.23 20.59 0.35
N TYR A 32 12.95 21.19 -0.57
CA TYR A 32 13.24 22.61 -0.62
C TYR A 32 12.21 23.28 -1.54
N GLN A 33 11.42 24.18 -0.99
CA GLN A 33 10.36 24.88 -1.73
C GLN A 33 10.28 26.35 -1.37
N TYR A 34 9.71 27.15 -2.27
CA TYR A 34 9.42 28.56 -2.04
C TYR A 34 8.13 28.72 -1.24
N ASP A 35 8.25 29.41 -0.11
CA ASP A 35 7.10 29.84 0.69
C ASP A 35 6.68 31.23 0.21
N ARG A 36 5.58 31.29 -0.55
CA ARG A 36 5.07 32.52 -1.16
C ARG A 36 4.58 33.55 -0.13
N TYR A 37 4.18 33.11 1.05
CA TYR A 37 3.63 34.00 2.09
C TYR A 37 4.73 34.78 2.80
N ASN A 38 5.87 34.13 3.03
CA ASN A 38 7.02 34.74 3.70
C ASN A 38 8.13 35.13 2.72
N SER A 39 7.94 34.93 1.42
CA SER A 39 8.91 35.23 0.34
C SER A 39 10.28 34.61 0.56
N VAL A 40 10.34 33.40 1.14
CA VAL A 40 11.58 32.71 1.42
C VAL A 40 11.56 31.26 0.98
N TYR A 41 12.73 30.70 0.67
CA TYR A 41 12.88 29.27 0.46
C TYR A 41 13.11 28.57 1.79
N ARG A 42 12.43 27.43 2.02
CA ARG A 42 12.62 26.64 3.23
C ARG A 42 12.51 25.14 2.97
N TYR A 43 13.09 24.36 3.89
CA TYR A 43 12.91 22.92 3.92
C TYR A 43 11.61 22.54 4.62
N VAL A 44 10.80 21.69 3.97
CA VAL A 44 9.52 21.18 4.48
C VAL A 44 9.53 19.66 4.38
N PRO A 45 9.03 18.93 5.39
CA PRO A 45 8.93 17.47 5.32
C PRO A 45 8.03 17.03 4.16
N PHE A 46 8.33 15.88 3.55
CA PHE A 46 7.53 15.32 2.46
C PHE A 46 6.22 14.65 2.90
N ASN A 47 6.00 14.42 4.18
CA ASN A 47 4.84 13.70 4.69
C ASN A 47 3.49 14.23 4.18
N GLY A 48 3.34 15.55 4.08
CA GLY A 48 2.14 16.19 3.50
C GLY A 48 1.98 15.88 2.01
N ASP A 49 3.09 15.88 1.25
CA ASP A 49 3.05 15.54 -0.17
C ASP A 49 2.74 14.06 -0.40
N ILE A 50 3.27 13.17 0.45
CA ILE A 50 2.97 11.73 0.39
C ILE A 50 1.49 11.49 0.69
N ALA A 51 0.92 12.18 1.67
CA ALA A 51 -0.53 12.14 1.92
C ALA A 51 -1.32 12.62 0.69
N GLY A 52 -0.86 13.71 0.03
CA GLY A 52 -1.44 14.22 -1.22
C GLY A 52 -1.33 13.22 -2.37
N VAL A 53 -0.20 12.54 -2.53
CA VAL A 53 -0.01 11.47 -3.54
C VAL A 53 -0.94 10.29 -3.26
N CYS A 54 -1.12 9.90 -2.00
CA CYS A 54 -2.10 8.89 -1.62
C CYS A 54 -3.53 9.30 -1.99
N ALA A 55 -3.93 10.53 -1.67
CA ALA A 55 -5.26 11.05 -2.00
C ALA A 55 -5.49 11.16 -3.51
N ALA A 56 -4.48 11.62 -4.27
CA ALA A 56 -4.55 11.67 -5.73
C ALA A 56 -4.68 10.27 -6.35
N SER A 57 -4.02 9.28 -5.77
CA SER A 57 -4.12 7.88 -6.19
C SER A 57 -5.53 7.32 -5.98
N ASP A 58 -6.23 7.74 -4.93
CA ASP A 58 -7.60 7.31 -4.62
C ASP A 58 -8.60 7.76 -5.69
N ASN A 59 -8.41 8.93 -6.27
CA ASN A 59 -9.27 9.42 -7.35
C ASN A 59 -9.16 8.59 -8.64
N ILE A 60 -8.05 7.85 -8.80
CA ILE A 60 -7.84 6.95 -9.95
C ILE A 60 -8.31 5.55 -9.60
N ASN A 61 -7.74 4.98 -8.57
CA ASN A 61 -8.09 3.67 -8.02
C ASN A 61 -7.53 3.57 -6.59
N PRO A 62 -8.39 3.47 -5.57
CA PRO A 62 -7.96 3.47 -4.17
C PRO A 62 -7.19 2.19 -3.75
N PHE A 63 -7.16 1.17 -4.60
CA PHE A 63 -6.57 -0.14 -4.28
C PHE A 63 -5.15 -0.31 -4.81
N VAL A 64 -4.65 0.64 -5.61
CA VAL A 64 -3.31 0.58 -6.19
C VAL A 64 -2.27 1.24 -5.28
N SER A 65 -1.00 0.86 -5.48
CA SER A 65 0.11 1.53 -4.79
C SER A 65 0.22 2.99 -5.23
N PRO A 66 0.36 3.94 -4.29
CA PRO A 66 0.58 5.36 -4.61
C PRO A 66 2.00 5.63 -5.12
N ALA A 67 2.92 4.70 -4.94
CA ALA A 67 4.32 4.82 -5.37
C ALA A 67 4.52 4.56 -6.86
N GLY A 68 5.68 4.93 -7.36
CA GLY A 68 6.14 4.65 -8.72
C GLY A 68 6.02 5.84 -9.67
N PHE A 69 6.59 5.69 -10.86
CA PHE A 69 6.74 6.76 -11.84
C PHE A 69 5.42 7.32 -12.41
N THR A 70 4.36 6.54 -12.35
CA THR A 70 3.05 6.96 -12.88
C THR A 70 2.25 7.77 -11.85
N ARG A 71 2.26 7.39 -10.59
CA ARG A 71 1.39 7.94 -9.53
C ARG A 71 2.16 8.67 -8.43
N GLY A 72 3.40 8.26 -8.17
CA GLY A 72 4.23 8.78 -7.08
C GLY A 72 4.88 10.15 -7.36
N ASN A 73 4.44 10.88 -8.37
CA ASN A 73 5.00 12.18 -8.73
C ASN A 73 4.66 13.25 -7.69
N ILE A 74 5.68 13.92 -7.20
CA ILE A 74 5.58 15.01 -6.21
C ILE A 74 5.90 16.33 -6.92
N ARG A 75 5.01 17.30 -6.75
CA ARG A 75 5.11 18.63 -7.40
C ARG A 75 5.70 19.67 -6.46
N ASN A 76 6.09 20.82 -7.03
CA ASN A 76 6.60 21.99 -6.30
C ASN A 76 7.83 21.67 -5.41
N VAL A 77 8.82 20.99 -5.98
CA VAL A 77 10.07 20.64 -5.31
C VAL A 77 11.24 21.23 -6.09
N TYR A 78 11.91 22.23 -5.54
CA TYR A 78 13.13 22.81 -6.10
C TYR A 78 14.34 21.90 -5.89
N GLY A 79 14.40 21.25 -4.72
CA GLY A 79 15.48 20.36 -4.35
C GLY A 79 15.08 19.46 -3.18
N MET A 80 15.95 18.56 -2.83
CA MET A 80 15.80 17.70 -1.64
C MET A 80 16.97 17.91 -0.69
N ALA A 81 16.70 17.72 0.61
CA ALA A 81 17.76 17.78 1.61
C ALA A 81 18.75 16.62 1.48
N LEU A 82 18.28 15.48 0.97
CA LEU A 82 19.06 14.26 0.78
C LEU A 82 18.81 13.70 -0.63
N GLU A 83 19.85 13.75 -1.49
CA GLU A 83 19.87 12.99 -2.73
C GLU A 83 20.51 11.63 -2.46
N THR A 84 19.75 10.56 -2.67
CA THR A 84 20.14 9.19 -2.30
C THR A 84 20.75 8.45 -3.47
N SER A 85 21.89 7.79 -3.25
CA SER A 85 22.43 6.77 -4.16
C SER A 85 21.53 5.51 -4.15
N ARG A 86 21.77 4.59 -5.08
CA ARG A 86 21.04 3.32 -5.13
C ARG A 86 21.20 2.54 -3.81
N ALA A 87 22.42 2.42 -3.30
CA ALA A 87 22.71 1.72 -2.05
C ALA A 87 21.96 2.36 -0.86
N ASN A 88 21.99 3.69 -0.73
CA ASN A 88 21.26 4.38 0.33
C ASN A 88 19.74 4.17 0.25
N ARG A 89 19.18 4.08 -0.97
CA ARG A 89 17.74 3.78 -1.18
C ARG A 89 17.39 2.37 -0.76
N ASP A 90 18.25 1.41 -1.09
CA ASP A 90 18.07 0.02 -0.71
C ASP A 90 18.10 -0.14 0.82
N ASP A 91 19.02 0.55 1.50
CA ASP A 91 19.12 0.59 2.96
C ASP A 91 17.83 1.20 3.58
N LEU A 92 17.37 2.35 3.08
CA LEU A 92 16.13 2.97 3.55
C LEU A 92 14.94 2.03 3.36
N TYR A 93 14.79 1.47 2.15
CA TYR A 93 13.66 0.63 1.82
C TYR A 93 13.65 -0.69 2.60
N THR A 94 14.80 -1.29 2.82
CA THR A 94 14.92 -2.50 3.66
C THR A 94 14.44 -2.24 5.08
N ASN A 95 14.70 -1.06 5.62
CA ASN A 95 14.28 -0.64 6.96
C ASN A 95 12.85 -0.07 7.03
N GLY A 96 12.04 -0.20 5.97
CA GLY A 96 10.65 0.24 5.95
C GLY A 96 10.47 1.76 5.79
N ILE A 97 11.46 2.44 5.25
CA ILE A 97 11.43 3.87 4.96
C ILE A 97 11.28 4.03 3.45
N ASN A 98 10.30 4.80 3.01
CA ASN A 98 10.00 4.98 1.59
C ASN A 98 10.89 6.08 1.00
N PRO A 99 11.82 5.74 0.08
CA PRO A 99 12.69 6.73 -0.52
C PRO A 99 11.95 7.59 -1.55
N ILE A 100 12.35 8.86 -1.61
CA ILE A 100 11.96 9.78 -2.68
C ILE A 100 13.19 10.00 -3.55
N ILE A 101 13.01 9.91 -4.86
CA ILE A 101 14.11 9.97 -5.81
C ILE A 101 13.91 11.07 -6.85
N THR A 102 15.02 11.45 -7.47
CA THR A 102 15.04 12.23 -8.71
C THR A 102 15.33 11.28 -9.87
N PRO A 103 14.34 10.92 -10.69
CA PRO A 103 14.58 10.08 -11.87
C PRO A 103 15.34 10.85 -12.96
N THR A 104 15.93 10.10 -13.91
CA THR A 104 16.47 10.66 -15.15
C THR A 104 15.32 11.30 -15.93
N GLY A 105 15.41 12.60 -16.18
CA GLY A 105 14.31 13.37 -16.80
C GLY A 105 13.65 14.37 -15.84
N GLY A 106 14.08 14.42 -14.59
CA GLY A 106 13.65 15.39 -13.60
C GLY A 106 12.39 14.99 -12.83
N GLY A 107 11.90 15.90 -12.00
CA GLY A 107 10.81 15.65 -11.08
C GLY A 107 11.26 14.93 -9.81
N LYS A 108 10.33 14.72 -8.91
CA LYS A 108 10.54 13.93 -7.67
C LYS A 108 9.48 12.87 -7.58
N VAL A 109 9.87 11.65 -7.22
CA VAL A 109 8.98 10.48 -7.23
C VAL A 109 9.12 9.70 -5.93
N LEU A 110 7.99 9.36 -5.33
CA LEU A 110 7.92 8.38 -4.26
C LEU A 110 8.21 6.99 -4.81
N LEU A 111 9.29 6.35 -4.36
CA LEU A 111 9.74 5.04 -4.83
C LEU A 111 9.64 3.97 -3.73
N GLY A 112 8.60 4.01 -2.92
CA GLY A 112 8.38 3.02 -1.89
C GLY A 112 6.94 3.01 -1.41
N ASP A 113 6.44 1.84 -1.06
CA ASP A 113 5.06 1.61 -0.63
C ASP A 113 4.96 0.81 0.67
N LYS A 114 6.00 0.84 1.49
CA LYS A 114 6.03 0.15 2.78
C LYS A 114 5.33 0.93 3.88
N THR A 115 4.65 0.20 4.76
CA THR A 115 4.22 0.69 6.07
C THR A 115 5.34 0.50 7.10
N LEU A 116 5.17 1.03 8.31
CA LEU A 116 6.11 0.81 9.42
C LEU A 116 5.97 -0.57 10.08
N LEU A 117 5.30 -1.53 9.45
CA LEU A 117 5.20 -2.88 9.99
C LEU A 117 6.54 -3.61 9.83
N SER A 118 7.13 -4.05 10.96
CA SER A 118 8.45 -4.67 10.97
C SER A 118 8.43 -6.15 10.57
N ARG A 119 7.30 -6.84 10.80
CA ARG A 119 7.13 -8.25 10.43
C ARG A 119 6.58 -8.41 9.02
N PRO A 120 7.00 -9.43 8.26
CA PRO A 120 6.38 -9.74 6.98
C PRO A 120 4.88 -10.03 7.13
N SER A 121 4.06 -9.31 6.37
CA SER A 121 2.60 -9.46 6.37
C SER A 121 2.04 -8.87 5.08
N ALA A 122 0.78 -9.17 4.75
CA ALA A 122 0.08 -8.47 3.68
C ALA A 122 -0.06 -6.97 3.98
N PHE A 123 -0.10 -6.59 5.25
CA PHE A 123 -0.23 -5.21 5.73
C PHE A 123 1.08 -4.42 5.78
N ASP A 124 2.19 -4.99 5.31
CA ASP A 124 3.44 -4.27 5.17
C ASP A 124 3.45 -3.31 3.96
N ARG A 125 2.37 -3.28 3.18
CA ARG A 125 2.18 -2.42 2.01
C ARG A 125 1.08 -1.38 2.21
N ILE A 126 1.33 -0.16 1.72
CA ILE A 126 0.40 0.97 1.83
C ILE A 126 -0.92 0.65 1.14
N ASN A 127 -0.89 0.13 -0.09
CA ASN A 127 -2.09 -0.20 -0.84
C ASN A 127 -2.97 -1.22 -0.13
N VAL A 128 -2.39 -2.27 0.45
CA VAL A 128 -3.16 -3.31 1.16
C VAL A 128 -3.77 -2.76 2.44
N ARG A 129 -3.03 -1.98 3.24
CA ARG A 129 -3.59 -1.38 4.45
C ARG A 129 -4.73 -0.41 4.11
N ARG A 130 -4.58 0.41 3.08
CA ARG A 130 -5.63 1.34 2.62
C ARG A 130 -6.85 0.61 2.08
N LEU A 131 -6.65 -0.46 1.28
CA LEU A 131 -7.72 -1.35 0.84
C LEU A 131 -8.55 -1.83 2.04
N PHE A 132 -7.90 -2.40 3.07
CA PHE A 132 -8.64 -2.93 4.23
C PHE A 132 -9.37 -1.84 5.00
N ILE A 133 -8.80 -0.65 5.17
CA ILE A 133 -9.49 0.49 5.81
C ILE A 133 -10.79 0.85 5.05
N ILE A 134 -10.75 0.84 3.72
CA ILE A 134 -11.93 1.13 2.90
C ILE A 134 -12.96 0.01 3.03
N LEU A 135 -12.53 -1.25 2.93
CA LEU A 135 -13.41 -2.41 3.04
C LEU A 135 -14.09 -2.48 4.41
N GLU A 136 -13.31 -2.35 5.49
CA GLU A 136 -13.81 -2.37 6.87
C GLU A 136 -14.88 -1.29 7.09
N LYS A 137 -14.63 -0.06 6.64
CA LYS A 137 -15.59 1.04 6.77
C LYS A 137 -16.85 0.83 5.92
N ALA A 138 -16.70 0.41 4.67
CA ALA A 138 -17.85 0.21 3.78
C ALA A 138 -18.74 -0.93 4.28
N ILE A 139 -18.15 -2.04 4.69
CA ILE A 139 -18.90 -3.19 5.21
C ILE A 139 -19.54 -2.85 6.56
N ALA A 140 -18.82 -2.18 7.47
CA ALA A 140 -19.38 -1.77 8.76
C ALA A 140 -20.61 -0.86 8.59
N ASN A 141 -20.54 0.09 7.65
CA ASN A 141 -21.69 0.96 7.35
C ASN A 141 -22.88 0.19 6.76
N ALA A 142 -22.61 -0.81 5.91
CA ALA A 142 -23.66 -1.65 5.33
C ALA A 142 -24.35 -2.52 6.39
N VAL A 143 -23.58 -3.08 7.30
CA VAL A 143 -24.06 -4.03 8.32
C VAL A 143 -24.81 -3.34 9.46
N GLN A 144 -24.57 -2.07 9.73
CA GLN A 144 -25.26 -1.37 10.83
C GLN A 144 -26.80 -1.38 10.72
N PHE A 145 -27.34 -1.51 9.50
CA PHE A 145 -28.79 -1.63 9.29
C PHE A 145 -29.37 -3.01 9.69
N SER A 146 -28.50 -4.01 9.90
CA SER A 146 -28.90 -5.34 10.42
C SER A 146 -28.89 -5.40 11.95
N MET A 147 -28.56 -4.29 12.63
CA MET A 147 -28.63 -4.25 14.09
C MET A 147 -30.09 -4.35 14.55
N PHE A 148 -30.33 -5.14 15.60
CA PHE A 148 -31.63 -5.46 16.16
C PHE A 148 -32.51 -6.38 15.30
N GLU A 149 -32.02 -6.88 14.16
CA GLU A 149 -32.67 -7.96 13.42
C GLU A 149 -32.40 -9.33 14.05
N PHE A 150 -33.23 -10.31 13.70
CA PHE A 150 -33.04 -11.67 14.20
C PHE A 150 -31.81 -12.33 13.55
N ASN A 151 -31.06 -13.11 14.33
CA ASN A 151 -29.95 -13.92 13.77
C ASN A 151 -30.50 -15.21 13.18
N ASP A 152 -31.18 -15.13 12.06
CA ASP A 152 -31.74 -16.24 11.31
C ASP A 152 -31.06 -16.43 9.93
N ALA A 153 -31.50 -17.45 9.19
CA ALA A 153 -30.97 -17.75 7.87
C ALA A 153 -31.25 -16.62 6.85
N VAL A 154 -32.33 -15.87 7.03
CA VAL A 154 -32.71 -14.79 6.14
C VAL A 154 -31.79 -13.60 6.32
N THR A 155 -31.56 -13.18 7.56
CA THR A 155 -30.65 -12.07 7.88
C THR A 155 -29.22 -12.38 7.47
N ARG A 156 -28.75 -13.62 7.73
CA ARG A 156 -27.44 -14.06 7.25
C ARG A 156 -27.32 -14.05 5.73
N GLY A 157 -28.37 -14.52 5.04
CA GLY A 157 -28.42 -14.46 3.56
C GLY A 157 -28.42 -13.03 3.03
N ASN A 158 -29.16 -12.12 3.63
CA ASN A 158 -29.18 -10.70 3.27
C ASN A 158 -27.81 -10.05 3.46
N PHE A 159 -27.11 -10.35 4.55
CA PHE A 159 -25.73 -9.88 4.76
C PHE A 159 -24.81 -10.31 3.63
N VAL A 160 -24.81 -11.58 3.25
CA VAL A 160 -23.97 -12.09 2.14
C VAL A 160 -24.38 -11.43 0.83
N ALA A 161 -25.68 -11.34 0.53
CA ALA A 161 -26.18 -10.71 -0.69
C ALA A 161 -25.83 -9.22 -0.80
N GLN A 162 -25.64 -8.54 0.31
CA GLN A 162 -25.26 -7.13 0.35
C GLN A 162 -23.73 -6.94 0.20
N VAL A 163 -22.93 -7.80 0.82
CA VAL A 163 -21.46 -7.65 0.85
C VAL A 163 -20.81 -8.25 -0.41
N GLU A 164 -21.34 -9.34 -0.94
CA GLU A 164 -20.72 -10.06 -2.07
C GLU A 164 -20.60 -9.21 -3.34
N PRO A 165 -21.61 -8.45 -3.81
CA PRO A 165 -21.48 -7.59 -4.99
C PRO A 165 -20.37 -6.54 -4.83
N PHE A 166 -20.29 -5.91 -3.66
CA PHE A 166 -19.25 -4.94 -3.35
C PHE A 166 -17.84 -5.56 -3.46
N LEU A 167 -17.62 -6.75 -2.90
CA LEU A 167 -16.32 -7.43 -3.02
C LEU A 167 -16.01 -7.89 -4.46
N ARG A 168 -17.04 -8.22 -5.25
CA ARG A 168 -16.88 -8.51 -6.68
C ARG A 168 -16.41 -7.26 -7.45
N ASP A 169 -16.96 -6.08 -7.14
CA ASP A 169 -16.54 -4.82 -7.75
C ASP A 169 -15.10 -4.46 -7.38
N VAL A 170 -14.72 -4.68 -6.12
CA VAL A 170 -13.32 -4.51 -5.67
C VAL A 170 -12.37 -5.47 -6.40
N ARG A 171 -12.81 -6.71 -6.66
CA ARG A 171 -12.05 -7.68 -7.46
C ARG A 171 -11.94 -7.24 -8.93
N ALA A 172 -13.02 -6.77 -9.52
CA ALA A 172 -13.02 -6.24 -10.89
C ALA A 172 -12.08 -5.03 -11.04
N SER A 173 -12.02 -4.18 -10.01
CA SER A 173 -11.08 -3.05 -9.90
C SER A 173 -9.63 -3.45 -9.54
N ARG A 174 -9.33 -4.76 -9.53
CA ARG A 174 -7.99 -5.33 -9.23
C ARG A 174 -7.48 -5.03 -7.82
N GLY A 175 -8.35 -4.71 -6.85
CA GLY A 175 -7.97 -4.52 -5.46
C GLY A 175 -7.64 -5.84 -4.77
N ILE A 176 -8.40 -6.87 -5.08
CA ILE A 176 -8.25 -8.23 -4.52
C ILE A 176 -8.19 -9.27 -5.64
N THR A 177 -7.50 -10.37 -5.37
CA THR A 177 -7.45 -11.53 -6.27
C THR A 177 -8.67 -12.41 -6.06
N ASP A 178 -9.02 -12.65 -4.80
CA ASP A 178 -10.11 -13.55 -4.42
C ASP A 178 -10.66 -13.17 -3.03
N PHE A 179 -11.89 -13.63 -2.73
CA PHE A 179 -12.52 -13.47 -1.42
C PHE A 179 -13.45 -14.63 -1.11
N ARG A 180 -13.73 -14.80 0.16
CA ARG A 180 -14.73 -15.74 0.66
C ARG A 180 -15.48 -15.12 1.83
N ILE A 181 -16.80 -15.24 1.83
CA ILE A 181 -17.68 -14.82 2.93
C ILE A 181 -18.25 -16.08 3.58
N ILE A 182 -18.17 -16.15 4.90
CA ILE A 182 -18.82 -17.20 5.71
C ILE A 182 -19.75 -16.48 6.68
N CYS A 183 -21.04 -16.70 6.53
CA CYS A 183 -22.08 -16.20 7.42
C CYS A 183 -23.21 -17.23 7.45
N ASP A 184 -22.99 -18.33 8.14
CA ASP A 184 -23.89 -19.46 8.22
C ASP A 184 -23.94 -20.04 9.65
N THR A 185 -24.45 -21.24 9.79
CA THR A 185 -24.54 -21.92 11.09
C THR A 185 -23.18 -22.35 11.66
N THR A 186 -22.12 -22.37 10.85
CA THR A 186 -20.79 -22.77 11.32
C THR A 186 -20.14 -21.69 12.19
N ASN A 187 -20.33 -20.41 11.82
CA ASN A 187 -19.84 -19.28 12.61
C ASN A 187 -20.92 -18.60 13.46
N ASN A 188 -22.21 -18.98 13.32
CA ASN A 188 -23.32 -18.58 14.17
C ASN A 188 -24.02 -19.84 14.81
N PRO A 189 -23.31 -20.62 15.66
CA PRO A 189 -23.94 -21.70 16.40
C PRO A 189 -24.93 -21.15 17.45
N PRO A 190 -25.81 -21.98 18.03
CA PRO A 190 -26.79 -21.54 19.03
C PRO A 190 -26.17 -20.73 20.19
N SER A 191 -24.97 -21.09 20.64
CA SER A 191 -24.25 -20.35 21.68
C SER A 191 -23.85 -18.90 21.31
N VAL A 192 -23.76 -18.57 20.03
CA VAL A 192 -23.54 -17.19 19.54
C VAL A 192 -24.87 -16.46 19.47
N ILE A 193 -25.92 -17.13 18.98
CA ILE A 193 -27.28 -16.59 18.91
C ILE A 193 -27.81 -16.26 20.31
N ASP A 194 -27.61 -17.16 21.28
CA ASP A 194 -28.05 -16.98 22.67
C ASP A 194 -27.36 -15.78 23.37
N ARG A 195 -26.20 -15.36 22.87
CA ARG A 195 -25.51 -14.13 23.33
C ARG A 195 -25.90 -12.87 22.56
N ASN A 196 -26.90 -12.96 21.69
CA ASN A 196 -27.33 -11.88 20.81
C ASN A 196 -26.18 -11.36 19.91
N GLU A 197 -25.26 -12.26 19.50
CA GLU A 197 -24.15 -11.94 18.62
C GLU A 197 -24.47 -12.40 17.19
N PHE A 198 -23.97 -11.63 16.21
CA PHE A 198 -23.98 -11.98 14.80
C PHE A 198 -22.54 -11.99 14.29
N ARG A 199 -22.13 -13.04 13.59
CA ARG A 199 -20.76 -13.20 13.09
C ARG A 199 -20.74 -13.43 11.59
N GLY A 200 -20.01 -12.58 10.88
CA GLY A 200 -19.67 -12.74 9.47
C GLY A 200 -18.17 -12.73 9.29
N ASP A 201 -17.59 -13.78 8.74
CA ASP A 201 -16.16 -13.89 8.46
C ASP A 201 -15.91 -13.59 6.98
N ILE A 202 -15.02 -12.62 6.71
CA ILE A 202 -14.67 -12.22 5.36
C ILE A 202 -13.18 -12.45 5.15
N PHE A 203 -12.86 -13.43 4.30
CA PHE A 203 -11.49 -13.76 3.93
C PHE A 203 -11.15 -13.05 2.63
N ILE A 204 -10.04 -12.32 2.60
CA ILE A 204 -9.63 -11.50 1.47
C ILE A 204 -8.20 -11.82 1.08
N LYS A 205 -7.98 -12.01 -0.21
CA LYS A 205 -6.68 -12.20 -0.83
C LYS A 205 -6.30 -10.94 -1.61
N PRO A 206 -5.51 -10.01 -1.01
CA PRO A 206 -5.19 -8.74 -1.65
C PRO A 206 -4.21 -8.91 -2.81
N ASN A 207 -4.31 -8.05 -3.82
CA ASN A 207 -3.29 -7.91 -4.85
C ASN A 207 -2.06 -7.19 -4.28
N ARG A 208 -0.87 -7.65 -4.68
CA ARG A 208 0.40 -7.07 -4.28
C ARG A 208 1.01 -6.24 -5.41
N SER A 209 1.64 -5.13 -5.06
CA SER A 209 2.44 -4.33 -5.98
C SER A 209 3.73 -5.05 -6.37
N ILE A 210 4.19 -4.83 -7.61
CA ILE A 210 5.49 -5.31 -8.09
C ILE A 210 6.57 -4.35 -7.57
N ASN A 211 7.54 -4.88 -6.83
CA ASN A 211 8.64 -4.08 -6.27
C ASN A 211 9.98 -4.38 -6.95
N PHE A 212 10.13 -5.57 -7.51
CA PHE A 212 11.35 -5.99 -8.19
C PHE A 212 10.99 -6.57 -9.56
N ILE A 213 11.74 -6.17 -10.57
CA ILE A 213 11.62 -6.68 -11.93
C ILE A 213 12.98 -7.27 -12.30
N SER A 214 13.04 -8.57 -12.56
CA SER A 214 14.20 -9.25 -13.12
C SER A 214 13.96 -9.46 -14.62
N LEU A 215 14.89 -9.01 -15.44
CA LEU A 215 14.85 -9.17 -16.88
C LEU A 215 16.07 -10.02 -17.29
N ASN A 216 15.81 -11.17 -17.88
CA ASN A 216 16.84 -12.04 -18.43
C ASN A 216 16.89 -11.84 -19.95
N PHE A 217 18.04 -11.41 -20.44
CA PHE A 217 18.29 -11.28 -21.88
C PHE A 217 19.20 -12.43 -22.30
N VAL A 218 18.70 -13.31 -23.17
CA VAL A 218 19.46 -14.42 -23.72
C VAL A 218 19.74 -14.13 -25.19
N ALA A 219 21.03 -14.01 -25.54
CA ALA A 219 21.45 -13.89 -26.94
C ALA A 219 21.46 -15.30 -27.54
N VAL A 220 20.68 -15.50 -28.60
CA VAL A 220 20.59 -16.77 -29.32
C VAL A 220 21.36 -16.67 -30.62
N ALA A 221 22.16 -17.69 -30.94
CA ALA A 221 22.90 -17.75 -32.22
C ALA A 221 21.93 -17.92 -33.39
N SER A 222 22.32 -17.37 -34.53
CA SER A 222 21.52 -17.52 -35.76
C SER A 222 21.37 -18.99 -36.14
N GLY A 223 20.14 -19.46 -36.25
CA GLY A 223 19.81 -20.84 -36.62
C GLY A 223 19.37 -21.73 -35.46
N VAL A 224 19.26 -21.24 -34.23
CA VAL A 224 18.69 -21.97 -33.09
C VAL A 224 17.22 -21.60 -32.94
N GLU A 225 16.35 -22.60 -32.86
CA GLU A 225 14.92 -22.41 -32.61
C GLU A 225 14.70 -21.91 -31.17
N PHE A 226 13.84 -20.88 -31.00
CA PHE A 226 13.57 -20.28 -29.67
C PHE A 226 13.03 -21.29 -28.65
N ASN A 227 12.31 -22.32 -29.10
CA ASN A 227 11.77 -23.36 -28.21
C ASN A 227 12.86 -24.22 -27.55
N GLU A 228 14.03 -24.37 -28.16
CA GLU A 228 15.16 -25.11 -27.58
C GLU A 228 15.81 -24.32 -26.44
N VAL A 229 15.83 -22.98 -26.54
CA VAL A 229 16.43 -22.10 -25.51
C VAL A 229 15.53 -21.99 -24.30
N VAL A 230 14.20 -21.95 -24.49
CA VAL A 230 13.23 -21.82 -23.38
C VAL A 230 13.23 -23.07 -22.49
N ASN A 231 13.51 -24.25 -23.05
CA ASN A 231 13.57 -25.52 -22.29
C ASN A 231 14.92 -25.76 -21.60
N ALA A 232 15.92 -24.92 -21.85
CA ALA A 232 17.28 -25.04 -21.29
C ALA A 232 17.58 -24.05 -20.15
N VAL A 233 16.63 -23.14 -19.83
CA VAL A 233 16.68 -22.16 -18.75
C VAL A 233 15.65 -22.51 -17.67
#